data_8c9d57f9e4e0577209189614f45713c3
#
_entry.id   8c9d57f9e4e0577209189614f45713c3
#
_cell.length_a   1.000
_cell.length_b   1.000
_cell.length_c   1.000
_cell.angle_alpha   90.00
_cell.angle_beta   90.00
_cell.angle_gamma   90.00
#
_symmetry.space_group_name_H-M   'P 1'
#
loop_
_entity.id
_entity.type
_entity.pdbx_description
1 polymer ?
#
loop_
_entity_poly.entity_id
_entity_poly.type
_entity_poly.pdbx_seq_one_letter_code
_entity_poly.pdbx_strand_id
1 'polypeptide(L)' 'MAQGVVKWFNQTKGFGFIEQEDGADLFVHISEVEGRIEDGDTVNFEIGEGPKGPNAVSVSKAE' A
#
# COMPACT_ATOMS: atom_id res chain seq x y z
N MET A 1 -5.91 -11.96 1.73
CA MET A 1 -5.11 -10.89 1.14
C MET A 1 -5.94 -10.05 0.20
N ALA A 2 -5.77 -8.75 0.29
CA ALA A 2 -6.45 -7.84 -0.61
C ALA A 2 -5.49 -7.44 -1.73
N GLN A 3 -6.03 -6.91 -2.80
CA GLN A 3 -5.24 -6.45 -3.93
C GLN A 3 -5.68 -5.06 -4.31
N GLY A 4 -4.72 -4.22 -4.67
CA GLY A 4 -5.02 -2.86 -5.06
C GLY A 4 -3.93 -2.30 -5.94
N VAL A 5 -4.05 -1.03 -6.28
CA VAL A 5 -3.10 -0.35 -7.16
C VAL A 5 -2.50 0.81 -6.39
N VAL A 6 -1.19 0.95 -6.47
CA VAL A 6 -0.50 2.06 -5.82
C VAL A 6 -0.91 3.36 -6.51
N LYS A 7 -1.57 4.23 -5.76
CA LYS A 7 -1.99 5.51 -6.28
C LYS A 7 -0.79 6.44 -6.45
N TRP A 8 0.04 6.50 -5.42
CA TRP A 8 1.33 7.15 -5.49
C TRP A 8 2.15 6.68 -4.30
N PHE A 9 3.45 6.71 -4.43
CA PHE A 9 4.34 6.31 -3.34
C PHE A 9 5.59 7.18 -3.37
N ASN A 10 5.92 7.79 -2.24
CA ASN A 10 7.08 8.65 -2.12
C ASN A 10 8.20 7.88 -1.41
N GLN A 11 9.20 7.47 -2.18
CA GLN A 11 10.32 6.69 -1.65
C GLN A 11 11.14 7.49 -0.64
N THR A 12 11.26 8.78 -0.87
CA THR A 12 12.05 9.64 0.00
C THR A 12 11.39 9.82 1.37
N LYS A 13 10.10 10.06 1.38
CA LYS A 13 9.35 10.23 2.63
C LYS A 13 8.95 8.89 3.24
N GLY A 14 8.90 7.84 2.44
CA GLY A 14 8.64 6.50 2.92
C GLY A 14 7.18 6.18 3.16
N PHE A 15 6.28 6.76 2.39
CA PHE A 15 4.85 6.43 2.50
C PHE A 15 4.12 6.71 1.20
N GLY A 16 2.91 6.18 1.12
CA GLY A 16 2.07 6.40 -0.03
C GLY A 16 0.66 5.92 0.23
N PHE A 17 -0.11 5.79 -0.84
CA PHE A 17 -1.48 5.31 -0.76
C PHE A 17 -1.74 4.27 -1.82
N ILE A 18 -2.53 3.28 -1.42
CA ILE A 18 -2.99 2.22 -2.30
C ILE A 18 -4.48 2.39 -2.48
N GLU A 19 -4.95 2.37 -3.73
CA GLU A 19 -6.36 2.42 -4.03
C GLU A 19 -6.90 1.01 -4.07
N GLN A 20 -7.89 0.72 -3.23
CA GLN A 20 -8.51 -0.60 -3.18
C GLN A 20 -9.53 -0.74 -4.29
N GLU A 21 -9.95 -1.97 -4.55
CA GLU A 21 -10.91 -2.24 -5.61
C GLU A 21 -12.23 -1.52 -5.40
N ASP A 22 -12.59 -1.26 -4.16
CA ASP A 22 -13.82 -0.55 -3.83
C ASP A 22 -13.66 0.97 -3.91
N GLY A 23 -12.49 1.45 -4.31
CA GLY A 23 -12.22 2.87 -4.46
C GLY A 23 -11.69 3.57 -3.24
N ALA A 24 -11.59 2.88 -2.11
CA ALA A 24 -11.08 3.50 -0.88
C ALA A 24 -9.55 3.55 -0.90
N ASP A 25 -9.00 4.66 -0.45
CA ASP A 25 -7.55 4.80 -0.32
C ASP A 25 -7.08 4.22 1.01
N LEU A 26 -5.90 3.59 0.99
CA LEU A 26 -5.35 2.98 2.19
C LEU A 26 -3.91 3.42 2.34
N PHE A 27 -3.57 3.95 3.50
CA PHE A 27 -2.21 4.43 3.78
C PHE A 27 -1.25 3.24 3.85
N VAL A 28 -0.04 3.44 3.31
CA VAL A 28 1.01 2.42 3.38
C VAL A 28 2.33 3.10 3.74
N HIS A 29 3.06 2.49 4.67
CA HIS A 29 4.37 2.96 5.09
C HIS A 29 5.43 2.03 4.51
N ILE A 30 6.60 2.58 4.19
CA ILE A 30 7.66 1.82 3.55
C ILE A 30 8.10 0.61 4.37
N SER A 31 7.97 0.68 5.70
CA SER A 31 8.32 -0.44 6.56
C SER A 31 7.42 -1.65 6.35
N GLU A 32 6.26 -1.46 5.75
CA GLU A 32 5.31 -2.53 5.48
C GLU A 32 5.40 -3.06 4.05
N VAL A 33 6.29 -2.51 3.25
CA VAL A 33 6.44 -2.87 1.84
C VAL A 33 7.62 -3.82 1.69
N GLU A 34 7.38 -4.98 1.09
CA GLU A 34 8.45 -5.90 0.74
C GLU A 34 8.93 -5.58 -0.66
N GLY A 35 10.20 -5.20 -0.76
CA GLY A 35 10.76 -4.82 -2.03
C GLY A 35 10.40 -3.39 -2.38
N ARG A 36 10.23 -3.13 -3.66
CA ARG A 36 10.02 -1.78 -4.15
C ARG A 36 8.74 -1.70 -4.95
N ILE A 37 7.94 -0.69 -4.65
CA ILE A 37 6.72 -0.44 -5.40
C ILE A 37 6.76 0.98 -5.96
N GLU A 38 6.01 1.18 -7.05
CA GLU A 38 5.97 2.47 -7.72
C GLU A 38 4.52 2.83 -8.04
N ASP A 39 4.32 4.09 -8.40
CA ASP A 39 2.99 4.57 -8.79
C ASP A 39 2.41 3.68 -9.89
N GLY A 40 1.19 3.25 -9.70
CA GLY A 40 0.51 2.43 -10.70
C GLY A 40 0.73 0.94 -10.61
N ASP A 41 1.60 0.49 -9.70
CA ASP A 41 1.85 -0.95 -9.53
C ASP A 41 0.66 -1.62 -8.84
N THR A 42 0.36 -2.83 -9.29
CA THR A 42 -0.62 -3.67 -8.60
C THR A 42 0.09 -4.41 -7.48
N VAL A 43 -0.50 -4.37 -6.30
CA VAL A 43 0.12 -4.97 -5.11
C VAL A 43 -0.88 -5.81 -4.35
N ASN A 44 -0.34 -6.80 -3.61
CA ASN A 44 -1.10 -7.57 -2.64
C ASN A 44 -0.78 -7.02 -1.26
N PHE A 45 -1.77 -6.99 -0.39
CA PHE A 45 -1.57 -6.46 0.95
C PHE A 45 -2.62 -7.00 1.90
N GLU A 46 -2.40 -6.74 3.19
CA GLU A 46 -3.40 -7.02 4.21
C GLU A 46 -3.78 -5.71 4.88
N ILE A 47 -4.98 -5.67 5.41
CA ILE A 47 -5.46 -4.47 6.10
C ILE A 47 -5.14 -4.62 7.58
N GLY A 48 -4.33 -3.68 8.09
CA GLY A 48 -4.00 -3.63 9.49
C GLY A 48 -4.58 -2.38 10.12
N GLU A 49 -4.42 -2.26 11.42
CA GLU A 49 -4.84 -1.06 12.13
C GLU A 49 -3.64 -0.32 12.67
N GLY A 50 -3.56 0.94 12.34
CA GLY A 50 -2.49 1.80 12.81
C GLY A 50 -3.05 2.91 13.69
N PRO A 51 -2.16 3.77 14.21
CA PRO A 51 -2.59 4.87 15.08
C PRO A 51 -3.56 5.83 14.43
N LYS A 52 -3.53 5.92 13.11
CA LYS A 52 -4.40 6.84 12.37
C LYS A 52 -5.54 6.14 11.67
N GLY A 53 -5.76 4.86 11.95
CA GLY A 53 -6.80 4.08 11.33
C GLY A 53 -6.25 2.93 10.48
N PRO A 54 -7.07 2.37 9.60
CA PRO A 54 -6.63 1.24 8.79
C PRO A 54 -5.47 1.62 7.85
N ASN A 55 -4.55 0.69 7.68
CA ASN A 55 -3.44 0.88 6.78
C ASN A 55 -3.09 -0.45 6.09
N ALA A 56 -2.32 -0.36 5.01
CA ALA A 56 -1.86 -1.54 4.31
C ALA A 56 -0.62 -2.09 5.00
N VAL A 57 -0.60 -3.39 5.23
CA VAL A 57 0.55 -4.08 5.81
C VAL A 57 0.91 -5.27 4.93
N SER A 58 2.13 -5.77 5.07
CA SER A 58 2.62 -6.91 4.29
C SER A 58 2.41 -6.70 2.79
N VAL A 59 2.78 -5.52 2.33
CA VAL A 59 2.57 -5.13 0.93
C VAL A 59 3.65 -5.72 0.05
N SER A 60 3.24 -6.37 -1.03
CA SER A 60 4.18 -6.91 -2.00
C SER A 60 3.62 -6.72 -3.40
N LYS A 61 4.53 -6.59 -4.37
CA LYS A 61 4.11 -6.41 -5.75
C LYS A 61 3.41 -7.67 -6.25
N ALA A 62 2.27 -7.49 -6.87
CA ALA A 62 1.54 -8.59 -7.50
C ALA A 62 2.17 -8.88 -8.87
N GLU A 63 2.38 -10.14 -9.14
CA GLU A 63 2.96 -10.55 -10.42
C GLU A 63 1.90 -10.99 -11.39
#